data_4c06f04b2c555d7c76d7a1a8f053cbf1
#
_entry.id   4c06f04b2c555d7c76d7a1a8f053cbf1
#
_cell.length_a   1.000
_cell.length_b   1.000
_cell.length_c   1.000
_cell.angle_alpha   90.00
_cell.angle_beta   90.00
_cell.angle_gamma   90.00
#
_symmetry.space_group_name_H-M   'P 1'
#
loop_
_entity.id
_entity.type
_entity.pdbx_description
1 polymer ?
#
loop_
_entity_poly.entity_id
_entity_poly.type
_entity_poly.pdbx_seq_one_letter_code
_entity_poly.pdbx_strand_id
1 'polypeptide(L)'
;MSTALAPTIPPTHPAVVTTAPRAPLATLTVPTVPPGPGQVLIHVLWTSSTPLDLHQADGGLLITHPALMGSSYGGVVAQLGPEQPRDHLRVGDKVFGFTFRGDEEKCHQTYMTTDWYMVSKLPEGVRMEEAVAVSVNLVTAFHTLTADFGLELPWPVPAGENRERDTPIVVWGAASSVGNYAVQVLRHWGFENVVAVARAKHHEYLKELGAKVCFDYTDGDVVEKVLRYVGEGKEGKPRVPYVLDCIGSLEGTLKKIAELAERGTKVAIMLPVIVKHATEKEAPVYEMDVNKVLPGAWKEGVELKGTRTHFYLQNEFFKDHLQSEIVPALLEQGVIKPNKLKIVEGKTMLERAENARQLLRSQAVSGEKLVWRVADE
;
A
#
# COMPACT_ATOMS: atom_id res chain seq x y z
N MET A 1 -32.87 28.66 6.73
CA MET A 1 -31.60 27.94 6.54
C MET A 1 -31.07 27.63 7.93
N SER A 2 -31.17 26.38 8.36
CA SER A 2 -30.65 25.94 9.67
C SER A 2 -29.13 25.88 9.56
N THR A 3 -28.42 26.78 10.21
CA THR A 3 -26.98 26.65 10.42
C THR A 3 -26.77 25.50 11.41
N ALA A 4 -26.55 24.30 10.88
CA ALA A 4 -26.06 23.23 11.72
C ALA A 4 -24.75 23.71 12.36
N LEU A 5 -24.72 23.79 13.69
CA LEU A 5 -23.50 24.10 14.44
C LEU A 5 -22.44 23.06 14.01
N ALA A 6 -21.27 23.54 13.60
CA ALA A 6 -20.14 22.65 13.33
C ALA A 6 -19.92 21.76 14.57
N PRO A 7 -19.72 20.46 14.41
CA PRO A 7 -19.51 19.56 15.54
C PRO A 7 -18.34 20.06 16.38
N THR A 8 -18.54 20.16 17.69
CA THR A 8 -17.48 20.59 18.60
C THR A 8 -16.37 19.56 18.62
N ILE A 9 -15.18 19.95 18.20
CA ILE A 9 -14.00 19.08 18.22
C ILE A 9 -13.59 18.81 19.67
N PRO A 10 -13.55 17.55 20.12
CA PRO A 10 -13.17 17.24 21.50
C PRO A 10 -11.66 17.46 21.70
N PRO A 11 -11.21 17.88 22.90
CA PRO A 11 -9.81 18.12 23.20
C PRO A 11 -8.97 16.82 23.23
N THR A 12 -9.62 15.68 23.41
CA THR A 12 -9.02 14.34 23.42
C THR A 12 -9.96 13.34 22.77
N HIS A 13 -9.41 12.25 22.26
CA HIS A 13 -10.19 11.22 21.58
C HIS A 13 -9.57 9.82 21.75
N PRO A 14 -10.32 8.72 21.50
CA PRO A 14 -9.80 7.37 21.59
C PRO A 14 -8.93 7.00 20.41
N ALA A 15 -7.85 6.23 20.68
CA ALA A 15 -6.95 5.64 19.71
C ALA A 15 -6.63 4.19 20.07
N VAL A 16 -6.45 3.34 19.06
CA VAL A 16 -5.96 1.95 19.24
C VAL A 16 -4.44 1.96 19.23
N VAL A 17 -3.86 1.27 20.22
CA VAL A 17 -2.41 1.17 20.40
C VAL A 17 -1.97 -0.29 20.59
N THR A 18 -0.73 -0.54 20.20
CA THR A 18 -0.01 -1.75 20.62
C THR A 18 0.88 -1.39 21.82
N THR A 19 0.79 -2.19 22.89
CA THR A 19 1.45 -1.89 24.18
C THR A 19 2.77 -2.64 24.38
N ALA A 20 2.90 -3.79 23.76
CA ALA A 20 4.12 -4.61 23.70
C ALA A 20 3.99 -5.60 22.53
N PRO A 21 5.11 -6.18 22.04
CA PRO A 21 5.03 -7.18 20.99
C PRO A 21 4.11 -8.34 21.37
N ARG A 22 3.15 -8.66 20.50
CA ARG A 22 2.16 -9.75 20.67
C ARG A 22 1.14 -9.57 21.80
N ALA A 23 1.21 -8.49 22.57
CA ALA A 23 0.17 -8.18 23.54
C ALA A 23 -1.18 -7.89 22.85
N PRO A 24 -2.31 -8.07 23.51
CA PRO A 24 -3.59 -7.56 23.03
C PRO A 24 -3.49 -6.06 22.74
N LEU A 25 -4.18 -5.60 21.71
CA LEU A 25 -4.31 -4.17 21.45
C LEU A 25 -5.08 -3.51 22.61
N ALA A 26 -4.86 -2.21 22.80
CA ALA A 26 -5.54 -1.44 23.84
C ALA A 26 -6.09 -0.13 23.25
N THR A 27 -7.01 0.49 23.97
CA THR A 27 -7.46 1.86 23.67
C THR A 27 -6.82 2.83 24.65
N LEU A 28 -6.24 3.90 24.11
CA LEU A 28 -5.80 5.08 24.90
C LEU A 28 -6.63 6.31 24.52
N THR A 29 -6.77 7.22 25.46
CA THR A 29 -7.25 8.58 25.19
C THR A 29 -6.04 9.45 24.87
N VAL A 30 -6.03 10.05 23.68
CA VAL A 30 -4.93 10.87 23.18
C VAL A 30 -5.39 12.30 22.91
N PRO A 31 -4.49 13.31 22.93
CA PRO A 31 -4.84 14.68 22.57
C PRO A 31 -5.30 14.81 21.12
N THR A 32 -6.32 15.64 20.88
CA THR A 32 -6.65 16.07 19.52
C THR A 32 -5.73 17.22 19.14
N VAL A 33 -4.80 16.98 18.23
CA VAL A 33 -3.80 17.96 17.81
C VAL A 33 -4.43 18.94 16.82
N PRO A 34 -4.53 20.25 17.15
CA PRO A 34 -5.07 21.23 16.21
C PRO A 34 -4.13 21.39 15.01
N PRO A 35 -4.67 21.65 13.80
CA PRO A 35 -3.86 21.77 12.60
C PRO A 35 -3.05 23.07 12.57
N GLY A 36 -1.75 22.95 12.30
CA GLY A 36 -0.83 24.07 12.04
C GLY A 36 -0.91 24.57 10.60
N PRO A 37 0.05 25.43 10.18
CA PRO A 37 0.12 25.95 8.80
C PRO A 37 0.17 24.81 7.76
N GLY A 38 -0.70 24.86 6.76
CA GLY A 38 -0.81 23.85 5.71
C GLY A 38 -1.35 22.48 6.16
N GLN A 39 -1.78 22.35 7.41
CA GLN A 39 -2.31 21.10 7.97
C GLN A 39 -3.83 21.06 8.02
N VAL A 40 -4.35 19.86 8.14
CA VAL A 40 -5.78 19.55 8.14
C VAL A 40 -6.08 18.58 9.29
N LEU A 41 -7.08 18.89 10.12
CA LEU A 41 -7.65 17.97 11.08
C LEU A 41 -8.80 17.19 10.42
N ILE A 42 -8.75 15.89 10.51
CA ILE A 42 -9.71 14.97 9.89
C ILE A 42 -10.40 14.15 10.98
N HIS A 43 -11.74 14.10 10.93
CA HIS A 43 -12.53 13.11 11.65
C HIS A 43 -12.50 11.82 10.86
N VAL A 44 -11.84 10.79 11.40
CA VAL A 44 -11.62 9.49 10.74
C VAL A 44 -12.83 8.61 10.94
N LEU A 45 -13.44 8.18 9.84
CA LEU A 45 -14.60 7.29 9.84
C LEU A 45 -14.22 5.86 9.48
N TRP A 46 -13.28 5.69 8.54
CA TRP A 46 -12.83 4.41 8.05
C TRP A 46 -11.31 4.33 8.03
N THR A 47 -10.79 3.13 8.25
CA THR A 47 -9.38 2.79 8.07
C THR A 47 -9.22 1.45 7.38
N SER A 48 -8.00 1.12 6.97
CA SER A 48 -7.69 -0.21 6.44
C SER A 48 -6.49 -0.80 7.15
N SER A 49 -6.49 -2.10 7.34
CA SER A 49 -5.35 -2.83 7.90
C SER A 49 -4.47 -3.43 6.82
N THR A 50 -3.17 -3.42 7.08
CA THR A 50 -2.11 -3.93 6.22
C THR A 50 -1.24 -4.93 6.96
N PRO A 51 -0.41 -5.73 6.29
CA PRO A 51 0.60 -6.55 6.95
C PRO A 51 1.50 -5.75 7.91
N LEU A 52 1.74 -4.45 7.64
CA LEU A 52 2.55 -3.59 8.52
C LEU A 52 1.94 -3.49 9.93
N ASP A 53 0.62 -3.41 10.05
CA ASP A 53 -0.04 -3.35 11.36
C ASP A 53 0.23 -4.62 12.18
N LEU A 54 0.25 -5.79 11.52
CA LEU A 54 0.65 -7.04 12.17
C LEU A 54 2.15 -7.04 12.50
N HIS A 55 3.01 -6.57 11.58
CA HIS A 55 4.45 -6.51 11.81
C HIS A 55 4.81 -5.60 12.99
N GLN A 56 4.09 -4.50 13.15
CA GLN A 56 4.23 -3.60 14.30
C GLN A 56 3.72 -4.26 15.58
N ALA A 57 2.50 -4.79 15.57
CA ALA A 57 1.88 -5.36 16.77
C ALA A 57 2.55 -6.66 17.25
N ASP A 58 2.97 -7.54 16.34
CA ASP A 58 3.54 -8.83 16.68
C ASP A 58 5.07 -8.86 16.71
N GLY A 59 5.70 -8.02 15.88
CA GLY A 59 7.16 -7.99 15.73
C GLY A 59 7.82 -6.72 16.26
N GLY A 60 7.07 -5.69 16.67
CA GLY A 60 7.65 -4.41 17.09
C GLY A 60 8.36 -3.66 15.97
N LEU A 61 8.03 -3.96 14.71
CA LEU A 61 8.74 -3.43 13.56
C LEU A 61 8.63 -1.90 13.47
N LEU A 62 9.77 -1.19 13.49
CA LEU A 62 9.87 0.26 13.32
C LEU A 62 9.06 1.10 14.30
N ILE A 63 8.71 0.55 15.48
CA ILE A 63 8.00 1.27 16.53
C ILE A 63 8.66 1.09 17.89
N THR A 64 8.35 2.00 18.80
CA THR A 64 8.62 1.86 20.24
C THR A 64 7.30 1.81 20.97
N HIS A 65 7.07 0.76 21.76
CA HIS A 65 5.83 0.60 22.52
C HIS A 65 5.73 1.54 23.73
N PRO A 66 4.55 2.05 24.09
CA PRO A 66 3.30 1.92 23.34
C PRO A 66 3.30 2.75 22.05
N ALA A 67 2.64 2.27 20.99
CA ALA A 67 2.58 2.96 19.71
C ALA A 67 1.16 3.01 19.14
N LEU A 68 0.76 4.16 18.61
CA LEU A 68 -0.44 4.31 17.81
C LEU A 68 -0.28 3.60 16.47
N MET A 69 -1.39 3.17 15.88
CA MET A 69 -1.40 2.32 14.70
C MET A 69 -2.18 2.95 13.54
N GLY A 70 -2.08 2.30 12.37
CA GLY A 70 -2.83 2.66 11.18
C GLY A 70 -2.12 3.68 10.30
N SER A 71 -2.27 3.49 8.99
CA SER A 71 -1.61 4.33 7.98
C SER A 71 -2.54 4.75 6.83
N SER A 72 -3.77 4.27 6.78
CA SER A 72 -4.75 4.66 5.78
C SER A 72 -6.02 5.15 6.45
N TYR A 73 -6.61 6.21 5.95
CA TYR A 73 -7.82 6.80 6.49
C TYR A 73 -8.81 7.16 5.39
N GLY A 74 -10.09 7.16 5.76
CA GLY A 74 -11.17 7.84 5.09
C GLY A 74 -11.98 8.60 6.14
N GLY A 75 -12.33 9.85 5.87
CA GLY A 75 -12.98 10.69 6.86
C GLY A 75 -13.50 12.00 6.30
N VAL A 76 -13.74 12.94 7.20
CA VAL A 76 -14.26 14.27 6.88
C VAL A 76 -13.34 15.34 7.45
N VAL A 77 -13.06 16.36 6.67
CA VAL A 77 -12.28 17.53 7.13
C VAL A 77 -13.05 18.23 8.26
N ALA A 78 -12.52 18.18 9.47
CA ALA A 78 -13.11 18.80 10.65
C ALA A 78 -12.63 20.24 10.87
N GLN A 79 -11.36 20.53 10.55
CA GLN A 79 -10.76 21.85 10.67
C GLN A 79 -9.59 22.01 9.68
N LEU A 80 -9.41 23.21 9.18
CA LEU A 80 -8.24 23.61 8.40
C LEU A 80 -7.31 24.47 9.25
N GLY A 81 -6.01 24.23 9.16
CA GLY A 81 -4.99 25.13 9.66
C GLY A 81 -4.86 26.37 8.76
N PRO A 82 -4.08 27.37 9.16
CA PRO A 82 -3.75 28.51 8.30
C PRO A 82 -2.92 28.08 7.07
N GLU A 83 -2.76 29.01 6.12
CA GLU A 83 -1.89 28.82 4.94
C GLU A 83 -2.23 27.62 4.05
N GLN A 84 -3.52 27.31 3.90
CA GLN A 84 -3.96 26.27 2.95
C GLN A 84 -3.74 26.71 1.50
N PRO A 85 -3.35 25.81 0.59
CA PRO A 85 -3.43 26.06 -0.84
C PRO A 85 -4.86 26.49 -1.20
N ARG A 86 -5.00 27.49 -2.06
CA ARG A 86 -6.32 28.03 -2.44
C ARG A 86 -7.21 26.93 -3.00
N ASP A 87 -8.45 26.85 -2.48
CA ASP A 87 -9.53 25.99 -2.94
C ASP A 87 -9.25 24.46 -2.97
N HIS A 88 -8.17 24.01 -2.31
CA HIS A 88 -7.85 22.60 -2.28
C HIS A 88 -8.82 21.81 -1.40
N LEU A 89 -9.01 22.21 -0.15
CA LEU A 89 -9.87 21.54 0.85
C LEU A 89 -10.80 22.52 1.55
N ARG A 90 -11.97 22.04 2.01
CA ARG A 90 -12.95 22.76 2.81
C ARG A 90 -13.40 21.90 3.99
N VAL A 91 -13.78 22.54 5.09
CA VAL A 91 -14.43 21.85 6.21
C VAL A 91 -15.70 21.17 5.68
N GLY A 92 -15.87 19.89 6.03
CA GLY A 92 -16.96 19.04 5.55
C GLY A 92 -16.62 18.23 4.28
N ASP A 93 -15.50 18.49 3.61
CA ASP A 93 -15.08 17.65 2.48
C ASP A 93 -14.83 16.22 2.94
N LYS A 94 -15.34 15.25 2.19
CA LYS A 94 -14.99 13.83 2.35
C LYS A 94 -13.61 13.59 1.73
N VAL A 95 -12.74 12.94 2.50
CA VAL A 95 -11.32 12.76 2.14
C VAL A 95 -10.83 11.37 2.51
N PHE A 96 -9.73 10.98 1.89
CA PHE A 96 -9.01 9.75 2.20
C PHE A 96 -7.52 9.97 1.97
N GLY A 97 -6.67 9.04 2.44
CA GLY A 97 -5.24 9.18 2.22
C GLY A 97 -4.39 8.14 2.94
N PHE A 98 -3.09 8.33 2.79
CA PHE A 98 -2.02 7.56 3.42
C PHE A 98 -1.10 8.49 4.20
N THR A 99 -0.89 8.16 5.48
CA THR A 99 -0.03 8.91 6.42
C THR A 99 0.80 7.95 7.27
N PHE A 100 1.93 8.44 7.84
CA PHE A 100 2.85 7.50 8.51
C PHE A 100 3.81 8.15 9.50
N ARG A 101 3.91 9.48 9.59
CA ARG A 101 4.98 10.17 10.34
C ARG A 101 4.78 10.11 11.87
N GLY A 102 4.14 11.12 12.43
CA GLY A 102 3.92 11.24 13.87
C GLY A 102 2.68 10.50 14.38
N ASP A 103 2.49 10.51 15.70
CA ASP A 103 1.32 9.91 16.34
C ASP A 103 0.02 10.60 15.94
N GLU A 104 0.08 11.91 15.68
CA GLU A 104 -1.04 12.72 15.19
C GLU A 104 -1.54 12.29 13.79
N GLU A 105 -0.71 11.56 13.01
CA GLU A 105 -1.04 11.07 11.68
C GLU A 105 -1.54 9.61 11.66
N LYS A 106 -1.48 8.89 12.78
CA LYS A 106 -1.95 7.51 12.81
C LYS A 106 -3.46 7.45 12.61
N CYS A 107 -3.92 6.38 11.96
CA CYS A 107 -5.30 6.32 11.44
C CYS A 107 -6.23 5.42 12.25
N HIS A 108 -5.72 4.69 13.25
CA HIS A 108 -6.54 3.92 14.18
C HIS A 108 -6.98 4.80 15.38
N GLN A 109 -7.39 6.02 15.09
CA GLN A 109 -7.90 7.01 16.07
C GLN A 109 -9.00 7.84 15.41
N THR A 110 -9.88 8.45 16.22
CA THR A 110 -11.06 9.15 15.68
C THR A 110 -10.76 10.52 15.09
N TYR A 111 -9.65 11.14 15.46
CA TYR A 111 -9.16 12.37 14.84
C TYR A 111 -7.69 12.23 14.49
N MET A 112 -7.28 12.82 13.38
CA MET A 112 -5.89 12.86 12.96
C MET A 112 -5.57 14.20 12.31
N THR A 113 -4.31 14.63 12.40
CA THR A 113 -3.83 15.87 11.77
C THR A 113 -2.69 15.55 10.82
N THR A 114 -2.76 16.05 9.59
CA THR A 114 -1.74 15.82 8.56
C THR A 114 -1.61 17.01 7.62
N ASP A 115 -0.56 17.03 6.80
CA ASP A 115 -0.37 18.04 5.77
C ASP A 115 -1.33 17.83 4.59
N TRP A 116 -1.77 18.94 3.98
CA TRP A 116 -2.73 18.95 2.88
C TRP A 116 -2.34 18.05 1.69
N TYR A 117 -1.03 17.93 1.40
CA TYR A 117 -0.54 17.11 0.29
C TYR A 117 -0.63 15.60 0.54
N MET A 118 -0.95 15.19 1.75
CA MET A 118 -1.25 13.80 2.10
C MET A 118 -2.77 13.51 2.11
N VAL A 119 -3.57 14.40 1.55
CA VAL A 119 -5.03 14.32 1.56
C VAL A 119 -5.57 14.27 0.13
N SER A 120 -6.34 13.24 -0.17
CA SER A 120 -7.11 13.08 -1.40
C SER A 120 -8.57 13.46 -1.16
N LYS A 121 -9.17 14.29 -2.01
CA LYS A 121 -10.63 14.46 -2.00
C LYS A 121 -11.29 13.18 -2.49
N LEU A 122 -12.37 12.78 -1.83
CA LEU A 122 -13.14 11.62 -2.25
C LEU A 122 -13.94 11.98 -3.51
N PRO A 123 -13.70 11.31 -4.66
CA PRO A 123 -14.45 11.57 -5.88
C PRO A 123 -15.94 11.22 -5.72
N GLU A 124 -16.80 11.91 -6.48
CA GLU A 124 -18.22 11.62 -6.51
C GLU A 124 -18.48 10.20 -7.01
N GLY A 125 -19.41 9.49 -6.36
CA GLY A 125 -19.74 8.10 -6.69
C GLY A 125 -18.78 7.04 -6.13
N VAL A 126 -17.62 7.42 -5.55
CA VAL A 126 -16.72 6.49 -4.88
C VAL A 126 -17.10 6.37 -3.41
N ARG A 127 -17.25 5.15 -2.92
CA ARG A 127 -17.53 4.91 -1.49
C ARG A 127 -16.25 5.08 -0.66
N MET A 128 -16.40 5.62 0.55
CA MET A 128 -15.24 5.92 1.40
C MET A 128 -14.46 4.65 1.78
N GLU A 129 -15.14 3.54 2.05
CA GLU A 129 -14.50 2.25 2.34
C GLU A 129 -13.75 1.67 1.13
N GLU A 130 -14.13 2.03 -0.09
CA GLU A 130 -13.38 1.69 -1.30
C GLU A 130 -12.13 2.56 -1.44
N ALA A 131 -12.26 3.86 -1.22
CA ALA A 131 -11.16 4.80 -1.32
C ALA A 131 -10.05 4.52 -0.29
N VAL A 132 -10.42 4.20 0.97
CA VAL A 132 -9.44 3.86 2.01
C VAL A 132 -8.64 2.60 1.69
N ALA A 133 -9.19 1.69 0.89
CA ALA A 133 -8.49 0.49 0.44
C ALA A 133 -7.39 0.79 -0.60
N VAL A 134 -7.45 1.96 -1.24
CA VAL A 134 -6.53 2.35 -2.32
C VAL A 134 -5.23 2.94 -1.79
N SER A 135 -5.32 3.87 -0.85
CA SER A 135 -4.30 4.86 -0.48
C SER A 135 -2.86 4.32 -0.41
N VAL A 136 -2.51 3.61 0.67
CA VAL A 136 -1.12 3.19 0.92
C VAL A 136 -0.57 2.28 -0.16
N ASN A 137 -1.39 1.37 -0.69
CA ASN A 137 -0.90 0.35 -1.61
C ASN A 137 -0.72 0.90 -3.03
N LEU A 138 -1.53 1.88 -3.45
CA LEU A 138 -1.33 2.58 -4.72
C LEU A 138 -0.09 3.49 -4.66
N VAL A 139 0.10 4.23 -3.56
CA VAL A 139 1.33 5.03 -3.33
C VAL A 139 2.57 4.11 -3.33
N THR A 140 2.47 2.92 -2.74
CA THR A 140 3.54 1.91 -2.78
C THR A 140 3.86 1.48 -4.21
N ALA A 141 2.84 1.21 -5.03
CA ALA A 141 3.04 0.85 -6.42
C ALA A 141 3.75 1.97 -7.20
N PHE A 142 3.31 3.22 -7.08
CA PHE A 142 3.99 4.37 -7.70
C PHE A 142 5.44 4.50 -7.25
N HIS A 143 5.69 4.46 -5.94
CA HIS A 143 7.05 4.54 -5.41
C HIS A 143 7.96 3.45 -5.97
N THR A 144 7.50 2.19 -5.94
CA THR A 144 8.30 1.06 -6.43
C THR A 144 8.60 1.19 -7.93
N LEU A 145 7.58 1.48 -8.73
CA LEU A 145 7.75 1.58 -10.17
C LEU A 145 8.69 2.73 -10.57
N THR A 146 8.63 3.85 -9.87
CA THR A 146 9.45 5.01 -10.20
C THR A 146 10.79 5.03 -9.49
N ALA A 147 10.84 4.93 -8.16
CA ALA A 147 12.08 5.05 -7.39
C ALA A 147 12.93 3.79 -7.45
N ASP A 148 12.33 2.60 -7.30
CA ASP A 148 13.08 1.35 -7.24
C ASP A 148 13.43 0.84 -8.65
N PHE A 149 12.51 0.92 -9.62
CA PHE A 149 12.76 0.49 -11.00
C PHE A 149 13.30 1.59 -11.89
N GLY A 150 12.99 2.87 -11.61
CA GLY A 150 13.35 4.00 -12.45
C GLY A 150 12.47 4.13 -13.69
N LEU A 151 11.24 3.61 -13.66
CA LEU A 151 10.28 3.80 -14.74
C LEU A 151 9.75 5.25 -14.73
N GLU A 152 9.52 5.80 -15.91
CA GLU A 152 8.90 7.12 -16.04
C GLU A 152 7.37 6.98 -16.05
N LEU A 153 6.71 7.60 -15.10
CA LEU A 153 5.26 7.70 -14.98
C LEU A 153 4.82 9.16 -14.98
N PRO A 154 4.96 9.87 -16.11
CA PRO A 154 4.64 11.28 -16.19
C PRO A 154 3.13 11.53 -16.02
N TRP A 155 2.80 12.67 -15.42
CA TRP A 155 1.42 13.11 -15.25
C TRP A 155 1.23 14.54 -15.79
N PRO A 156 0.18 14.81 -16.59
CA PRO A 156 -0.75 13.85 -17.19
C PRO A 156 -0.07 12.80 -18.07
N VAL A 157 -0.72 11.63 -18.26
CA VAL A 157 -0.18 10.59 -19.16
C VAL A 157 -0.07 11.16 -20.57
N PRO A 158 1.13 11.15 -21.20
CA PRO A 158 1.31 11.68 -22.53
C PRO A 158 0.49 10.94 -23.59
N ALA A 159 -0.01 11.66 -24.57
CA ALA A 159 -0.54 11.02 -25.78
C ALA A 159 0.63 10.40 -26.57
N GLY A 160 0.51 9.12 -26.90
CA GLY A 160 1.51 8.39 -27.69
C GLY A 160 1.83 7.02 -27.13
N GLU A 161 2.67 6.29 -27.85
CA GLU A 161 3.06 4.94 -27.44
C GLU A 161 4.21 4.98 -26.43
N ASN A 162 4.11 4.17 -25.37
CA ASN A 162 5.22 3.94 -24.45
C ASN A 162 6.33 3.16 -25.18
N ARG A 163 7.54 3.68 -25.20
CA ARG A 163 8.70 3.03 -25.85
C ARG A 163 9.12 1.72 -25.19
N GLU A 164 8.74 1.52 -23.93
CA GLU A 164 9.02 0.32 -23.15
C GLU A 164 7.81 -0.61 -23.02
N ARG A 165 6.75 -0.40 -23.85
CA ARG A 165 5.48 -1.14 -23.78
C ARG A 165 5.64 -2.66 -23.73
N ASP A 166 6.62 -3.19 -24.47
CA ASP A 166 6.88 -4.64 -24.59
C ASP A 166 7.89 -5.17 -23.57
N THR A 167 8.40 -4.30 -22.68
CA THR A 167 9.38 -4.71 -21.67
C THR A 167 8.71 -5.63 -20.65
N PRO A 168 9.21 -6.86 -20.43
CA PRO A 168 8.64 -7.77 -19.46
C PRO A 168 8.79 -7.23 -18.03
N ILE A 169 7.66 -7.11 -17.33
CA ILE A 169 7.62 -6.72 -15.91
C ILE A 169 6.88 -7.82 -15.16
N VAL A 170 7.61 -8.54 -14.30
CA VAL A 170 7.02 -9.60 -13.46
C VAL A 170 6.51 -9.00 -12.16
N VAL A 171 5.22 -9.18 -11.88
CA VAL A 171 4.59 -8.82 -10.61
C VAL A 171 4.32 -10.11 -9.85
N TRP A 172 5.18 -10.43 -8.89
CA TRP A 172 5.06 -11.61 -8.04
C TRP A 172 4.22 -11.30 -6.81
N GLY A 173 3.21 -12.12 -6.52
CA GLY A 173 2.17 -11.78 -5.55
C GLY A 173 1.16 -10.77 -6.10
N ALA A 174 0.88 -10.83 -7.40
CA ALA A 174 0.03 -9.89 -8.13
C ALA A 174 -1.39 -9.75 -7.58
N ALA A 175 -1.89 -10.77 -6.87
CA ALA A 175 -3.20 -10.72 -6.19
C ALA A 175 -3.17 -9.95 -4.85
N SER A 176 -2.00 -9.52 -4.36
CA SER A 176 -1.91 -8.60 -3.22
C SER A 176 -2.41 -7.21 -3.59
N SER A 177 -2.68 -6.36 -2.60
CA SER A 177 -3.14 -4.98 -2.87
C SER A 177 -2.12 -4.19 -3.70
N VAL A 178 -0.84 -4.26 -3.37
CA VAL A 178 0.21 -3.57 -4.15
C VAL A 178 0.28 -4.13 -5.56
N GLY A 179 0.25 -5.46 -5.71
CA GLY A 179 0.31 -6.12 -7.01
C GLY A 179 -0.85 -5.75 -7.92
N ASN A 180 -2.08 -5.71 -7.38
CA ASN A 180 -3.26 -5.26 -8.12
C ASN A 180 -3.09 -3.85 -8.67
N TYR A 181 -2.59 -2.92 -7.83
CA TYR A 181 -2.39 -1.53 -8.28
C TYR A 181 -1.21 -1.39 -9.22
N ALA A 182 -0.12 -2.13 -9.00
CA ALA A 182 1.02 -2.12 -9.92
C ALA A 182 0.61 -2.54 -11.33
N VAL A 183 -0.22 -3.61 -11.46
CA VAL A 183 -0.75 -4.06 -12.77
C VAL A 183 -1.58 -2.96 -13.43
N GLN A 184 -2.47 -2.29 -12.68
CA GLN A 184 -3.34 -1.23 -13.21
C GLN A 184 -2.55 0.02 -13.61
N VAL A 185 -1.59 0.45 -12.77
CA VAL A 185 -0.69 1.57 -13.06
C VAL A 185 0.11 1.28 -14.33
N LEU A 186 0.77 0.13 -14.41
CA LEU A 186 1.55 -0.26 -15.58
C LEU A 186 0.71 -0.23 -16.86
N ARG A 187 -0.50 -0.81 -16.83
CA ARG A 187 -1.42 -0.77 -17.97
C ARG A 187 -1.75 0.66 -18.39
N HIS A 188 -2.09 1.53 -17.43
CA HIS A 188 -2.50 2.90 -17.73
C HIS A 188 -1.37 3.74 -18.36
N TRP A 189 -0.12 3.50 -17.95
CA TRP A 189 1.07 4.12 -18.55
C TRP A 189 1.60 3.37 -19.78
N GLY A 190 0.82 2.44 -20.33
CA GLY A 190 1.11 1.79 -21.62
C GLY A 190 2.14 0.67 -21.59
N PHE A 191 2.43 0.07 -20.42
CA PHE A 191 3.21 -1.16 -20.35
C PHE A 191 2.29 -2.35 -20.64
N GLU A 192 2.54 -3.09 -21.72
CA GLU A 192 1.66 -4.16 -22.18
C GLU A 192 2.14 -5.56 -21.80
N ASN A 193 3.42 -5.74 -21.46
CA ASN A 193 3.99 -7.04 -21.14
C ASN A 193 4.10 -7.27 -19.62
N VAL A 194 2.97 -7.12 -18.91
CA VAL A 194 2.88 -7.36 -17.48
C VAL A 194 2.59 -8.84 -17.22
N VAL A 195 3.55 -9.52 -16.59
CA VAL A 195 3.47 -10.93 -16.21
C VAL A 195 3.07 -11.03 -14.75
N ALA A 196 1.87 -11.51 -14.46
CA ALA A 196 1.37 -11.66 -13.11
C ALA A 196 1.63 -13.07 -12.56
N VAL A 197 2.18 -13.16 -11.34
CA VAL A 197 2.33 -14.44 -10.64
C VAL A 197 1.45 -14.44 -9.40
N ALA A 198 0.42 -15.29 -9.39
CA ALA A 198 -0.59 -15.41 -8.34
C ALA A 198 -1.29 -16.77 -8.40
N ARG A 199 -2.08 -17.14 -7.40
CA ARG A 199 -2.92 -18.37 -7.48
C ARG A 199 -3.90 -18.28 -8.65
N ALA A 200 -4.15 -19.41 -9.31
CA ALA A 200 -5.01 -19.52 -10.49
C ALA A 200 -6.40 -18.89 -10.32
N LYS A 201 -6.99 -18.96 -9.13
CA LYS A 201 -8.30 -18.35 -8.81
C LYS A 201 -8.36 -16.83 -9.02
N HIS A 202 -7.21 -16.15 -9.13
CA HIS A 202 -7.11 -14.70 -9.34
C HIS A 202 -6.76 -14.31 -10.78
N HIS A 203 -6.45 -15.28 -11.66
CA HIS A 203 -5.90 -15.00 -12.98
C HIS A 203 -6.84 -14.18 -13.86
N GLU A 204 -8.12 -14.54 -13.92
CA GLU A 204 -9.08 -13.81 -14.77
C GLU A 204 -9.20 -12.35 -14.33
N TYR A 205 -9.33 -12.13 -13.02
CA TYR A 205 -9.40 -10.76 -12.49
C TYR A 205 -8.10 -9.97 -12.77
N LEU A 206 -6.92 -10.58 -12.65
CA LEU A 206 -5.65 -9.91 -12.95
C LEU A 206 -5.52 -9.55 -14.44
N LYS A 207 -6.04 -10.38 -15.34
CA LYS A 207 -6.11 -10.06 -16.78
C LYS A 207 -7.05 -8.88 -17.05
N GLU A 208 -8.21 -8.82 -16.38
CA GLU A 208 -9.11 -7.67 -16.45
C GLU A 208 -8.43 -6.37 -16.00
N LEU A 209 -7.57 -6.45 -14.98
CA LEU A 209 -6.79 -5.32 -14.48
C LEU A 209 -5.67 -4.90 -15.44
N GLY A 210 -5.22 -5.78 -16.33
CA GLY A 210 -4.20 -5.45 -17.34
C GLY A 210 -3.00 -6.39 -17.41
N ALA A 211 -2.98 -7.50 -16.65
CA ALA A 211 -1.94 -8.51 -16.81
C ALA A 211 -2.06 -9.19 -18.19
N LYS A 212 -0.95 -9.25 -18.92
CA LYS A 212 -0.89 -9.93 -20.24
C LYS A 212 -1.03 -11.42 -20.10
N VAL A 213 -0.36 -11.99 -19.11
CA VAL A 213 -0.35 -13.41 -18.80
C VAL A 213 -0.26 -13.61 -17.29
N CYS A 214 -0.81 -14.73 -16.82
CA CYS A 214 -0.77 -15.10 -15.41
C CYS A 214 -0.20 -16.51 -15.25
N PHE A 215 0.62 -16.71 -14.20
CA PHE A 215 1.18 -18.00 -13.80
C PHE A 215 0.85 -18.29 -12.34
N ASP A 216 0.61 -19.56 -12.02
CA ASP A 216 0.36 -19.98 -10.65
C ASP A 216 1.69 -20.27 -9.94
N TYR A 217 1.95 -19.59 -8.83
CA TYR A 217 3.17 -19.80 -8.05
C TYR A 217 3.23 -21.17 -7.36
N THR A 218 2.11 -21.90 -7.29
CA THR A 218 2.07 -23.26 -6.75
C THR A 218 2.56 -24.30 -7.72
N ASP A 219 2.69 -23.94 -9.02
CA ASP A 219 3.31 -24.81 -10.00
C ASP A 219 4.81 -24.96 -9.69
N GLY A 220 5.29 -26.20 -9.66
CA GLY A 220 6.70 -26.50 -9.41
C GLY A 220 7.64 -25.86 -10.44
N ASP A 221 7.18 -25.71 -11.67
CA ASP A 221 7.89 -25.20 -12.84
C ASP A 221 7.54 -23.74 -13.20
N VAL A 222 6.99 -22.95 -12.26
CA VAL A 222 6.54 -21.57 -12.52
C VAL A 222 7.64 -20.68 -13.10
N VAL A 223 8.87 -20.81 -12.59
CA VAL A 223 10.03 -20.02 -13.08
C VAL A 223 10.32 -20.37 -14.54
N GLU A 224 10.36 -21.64 -14.89
CA GLU A 224 10.57 -22.10 -16.26
C GLU A 224 9.46 -21.63 -17.19
N LYS A 225 8.20 -21.66 -16.73
CA LYS A 225 7.04 -21.16 -17.51
C LYS A 225 7.15 -19.67 -17.79
N VAL A 226 7.53 -18.87 -16.79
CA VAL A 226 7.76 -17.42 -16.96
C VAL A 226 8.89 -17.19 -17.95
N LEU A 227 10.04 -17.86 -17.77
CA LEU A 227 11.19 -17.70 -18.67
C LEU A 227 10.90 -18.15 -20.10
N ARG A 228 10.13 -19.21 -20.29
CA ARG A 228 9.68 -19.66 -21.62
C ARG A 228 8.76 -18.65 -22.29
N TYR A 229 7.87 -18.02 -21.52
CA TYR A 229 6.95 -17.00 -22.04
C TYR A 229 7.69 -15.75 -22.50
N VAL A 230 8.62 -15.23 -21.68
CA VAL A 230 9.37 -14.01 -22.02
C VAL A 230 10.40 -14.26 -23.16
N GLY A 231 10.75 -15.51 -23.39
CA GLY A 231 11.68 -15.90 -24.45
C GLY A 231 13.12 -15.48 -24.17
N GLU A 232 13.87 -15.25 -25.25
CA GLU A 232 15.24 -14.73 -25.17
C GLU A 232 15.21 -13.21 -24.93
N GLY A 233 16.13 -12.74 -24.10
CA GLY A 233 16.30 -11.29 -23.85
C GLY A 233 16.78 -10.58 -25.13
N LYS A 234 16.55 -9.27 -25.17
CA LYS A 234 17.18 -8.41 -26.18
C LYS A 234 18.67 -8.30 -25.88
N GLU A 235 19.50 -8.16 -26.93
CA GLU A 235 20.95 -8.02 -26.77
C GLU A 235 21.31 -6.95 -25.71
N GLY A 236 22.10 -7.33 -24.72
CA GLY A 236 22.52 -6.46 -23.62
C GLY A 236 21.47 -6.19 -22.53
N LYS A 237 20.28 -6.82 -22.61
CA LYS A 237 19.23 -6.69 -21.59
C LYS A 237 18.83 -8.07 -21.02
N PRO A 238 18.50 -8.16 -19.72
CA PRO A 238 17.98 -9.40 -19.16
C PRO A 238 16.62 -9.76 -19.77
N ARG A 239 16.28 -11.06 -19.77
CA ARG A 239 14.96 -11.53 -20.22
C ARG A 239 13.82 -10.92 -19.40
N VAL A 240 14.06 -10.72 -18.10
CA VAL A 240 13.15 -10.09 -17.17
C VAL A 240 13.85 -8.89 -16.52
N PRO A 241 13.72 -7.67 -17.08
CA PRO A 241 14.36 -6.49 -16.52
C PRO A 241 13.86 -6.09 -15.14
N TYR A 242 12.58 -6.33 -14.83
CA TYR A 242 11.94 -5.88 -13.60
C TYR A 242 11.13 -6.98 -12.95
N VAL A 243 11.37 -7.22 -11.66
CA VAL A 243 10.61 -8.14 -10.82
C VAL A 243 10.15 -7.41 -9.56
N LEU A 244 8.83 -7.22 -9.41
CA LEU A 244 8.23 -6.70 -8.20
C LEU A 244 7.78 -7.85 -7.31
N ASP A 245 8.42 -8.05 -6.16
CA ASP A 245 7.95 -8.96 -5.12
C ASP A 245 7.04 -8.21 -4.13
N CYS A 246 5.73 -8.43 -4.26
CA CYS A 246 4.72 -7.80 -3.42
C CYS A 246 4.55 -8.46 -2.05
N ILE A 247 5.29 -9.52 -1.75
CA ILE A 247 5.11 -10.36 -0.53
C ILE A 247 6.32 -10.26 0.39
N GLY A 248 7.54 -10.28 -0.16
CA GLY A 248 8.78 -10.24 0.61
C GLY A 248 9.00 -11.48 1.49
N SER A 249 8.56 -12.66 1.08
CA SER A 249 8.73 -13.90 1.86
C SER A 249 9.97 -14.65 1.43
N LEU A 250 10.87 -14.93 2.40
CA LEU A 250 12.10 -15.66 2.13
C LEU A 250 11.86 -16.99 1.42
N GLU A 251 10.98 -17.81 2.00
CA GLU A 251 10.66 -19.14 1.47
C GLU A 251 9.58 -19.09 0.38
N GLY A 252 8.62 -18.18 0.51
CA GLY A 252 7.43 -18.16 -0.34
C GLY A 252 7.64 -17.51 -1.71
N THR A 253 8.56 -16.54 -1.81
CA THR A 253 8.77 -15.79 -3.05
C THR A 253 10.22 -15.66 -3.46
N LEU A 254 11.11 -15.27 -2.54
CA LEU A 254 12.46 -14.83 -2.89
C LEU A 254 13.33 -15.95 -3.45
N LYS A 255 13.21 -17.19 -3.00
CA LYS A 255 13.96 -18.32 -3.57
C LYS A 255 13.65 -18.51 -5.06
N LYS A 256 12.38 -18.48 -5.45
CA LYS A 256 11.96 -18.61 -6.85
C LYS A 256 12.33 -17.39 -7.68
N ILE A 257 12.27 -16.19 -7.09
CA ILE A 257 12.69 -14.96 -7.77
C ILE A 257 14.20 -14.94 -8.00
N ALA A 258 15.01 -15.49 -7.07
CA ALA A 258 16.46 -15.62 -7.27
C ALA A 258 16.82 -16.56 -8.43
N GLU A 259 16.03 -17.61 -8.66
CA GLU A 259 16.19 -18.48 -9.84
C GLU A 259 15.82 -17.75 -11.13
N LEU A 260 14.76 -16.92 -11.09
CA LEU A 260 14.27 -16.13 -12.21
C LEU A 260 15.22 -15.00 -12.62
N ALA A 261 15.74 -14.27 -11.64
CA ALA A 261 16.56 -13.07 -11.87
C ALA A 261 17.90 -13.40 -12.50
N GLU A 262 18.39 -12.52 -13.37
CA GLU A 262 19.68 -12.63 -14.02
C GLU A 262 20.40 -11.28 -14.06
N ARG A 263 21.66 -11.25 -14.52
CA ARG A 263 22.46 -10.00 -14.57
C ARG A 263 21.66 -8.86 -15.22
N GLY A 264 21.52 -7.73 -14.52
CA GLY A 264 20.79 -6.55 -14.95
C GLY A 264 19.31 -6.56 -14.57
N THR A 265 18.76 -7.66 -14.00
CA THR A 265 17.42 -7.65 -13.42
C THR A 265 17.38 -6.78 -12.17
N LYS A 266 16.44 -5.85 -12.11
CA LYS A 266 16.08 -5.11 -10.89
C LYS A 266 14.95 -5.84 -10.17
N VAL A 267 15.18 -6.20 -8.90
CA VAL A 267 14.20 -6.86 -8.04
C VAL A 267 13.83 -5.92 -6.92
N ALA A 268 12.59 -5.42 -6.94
CA ALA A 268 12.02 -4.63 -5.83
C ALA A 268 11.26 -5.54 -4.88
N ILE A 269 11.64 -5.52 -3.61
CA ILE A 269 11.15 -6.44 -2.58
C ILE A 269 10.41 -5.61 -1.52
N MET A 270 9.13 -5.93 -1.27
CA MET A 270 8.39 -5.30 -0.17
C MET A 270 9.05 -5.62 1.16
N LEU A 271 9.39 -4.57 1.92
CA LEU A 271 9.95 -4.69 3.26
C LEU A 271 8.85 -4.74 4.34
N PRO A 272 9.08 -5.47 5.43
CA PRO A 272 10.30 -6.25 5.72
C PRO A 272 10.33 -7.56 4.92
N VAL A 273 11.52 -8.11 4.67
CA VAL A 273 11.63 -9.49 4.25
C VAL A 273 11.19 -10.40 5.40
N ILE A 274 10.18 -11.22 5.15
CA ILE A 274 9.62 -12.14 6.13
C ILE A 274 10.43 -13.43 6.11
N VAL A 275 11.32 -13.59 7.10
CA VAL A 275 12.10 -14.81 7.31
C VAL A 275 11.24 -15.88 7.96
N LYS A 276 10.37 -15.46 8.91
CA LYS A 276 9.39 -16.30 9.57
C LYS A 276 8.10 -15.51 9.79
N HIS A 277 6.98 -16.10 9.42
CA HIS A 277 5.66 -15.50 9.64
C HIS A 277 5.26 -15.50 11.11
N ALA A 278 4.54 -14.47 11.54
CA ALA A 278 3.84 -14.49 12.82
C ALA A 278 2.80 -15.60 12.84
N THR A 279 2.72 -16.33 13.93
CA THR A 279 1.66 -17.30 14.23
C THR A 279 1.12 -17.05 15.64
N GLU A 280 0.09 -17.74 16.06
CA GLU A 280 -0.39 -17.64 17.44
C GLU A 280 0.68 -18.03 18.48
N LYS A 281 1.59 -18.94 18.11
CA LYS A 281 2.60 -19.46 19.02
C LYS A 281 3.96 -18.80 18.89
N GLU A 282 4.28 -18.24 17.72
CA GLU A 282 5.63 -17.81 17.39
C GLU A 282 5.67 -16.36 16.91
N ALA A 283 6.67 -15.63 17.40
CA ALA A 283 6.96 -14.29 16.92
C ALA A 283 7.49 -14.33 15.48
N PRO A 284 7.23 -13.29 14.68
CA PRO A 284 7.80 -13.17 13.34
C PRO A 284 9.30 -12.87 13.42
N VAL A 285 10.01 -13.19 12.34
CA VAL A 285 11.42 -12.81 12.14
C VAL A 285 11.52 -12.06 10.82
N TYR A 286 12.18 -10.90 10.85
CA TYR A 286 12.32 -10.01 9.71
C TYR A 286 13.77 -9.69 9.39
N GLU A 287 14.06 -9.43 8.12
CA GLU A 287 15.29 -8.81 7.65
C GLU A 287 14.95 -7.53 6.86
N MET A 288 15.61 -6.42 7.20
CA MET A 288 15.41 -5.12 6.55
C MET A 288 16.45 -4.81 5.47
N ASP A 289 17.54 -5.54 5.45
CA ASP A 289 18.60 -5.42 4.44
C ASP A 289 18.48 -6.54 3.43
N VAL A 290 17.95 -6.21 2.25
CA VAL A 290 17.75 -7.19 1.17
C VAL A 290 19.04 -7.85 0.70
N ASN A 291 20.22 -7.21 0.92
CA ASN A 291 21.50 -7.78 0.54
C ASN A 291 21.96 -8.90 1.48
N LYS A 292 21.34 -9.04 2.64
CA LYS A 292 21.60 -10.15 3.57
C LYS A 292 20.71 -11.36 3.32
N VAL A 293 19.78 -11.23 2.38
CA VAL A 293 18.79 -12.28 2.08
C VAL A 293 19.32 -13.21 1.00
N LEU A 294 19.27 -14.52 1.25
CA LEU A 294 19.72 -15.58 0.33
C LEU A 294 21.17 -15.34 -0.18
N PRO A 295 22.16 -15.20 0.71
CA PRO A 295 23.54 -14.97 0.29
C PRO A 295 24.03 -16.10 -0.63
N GLY A 296 24.58 -15.71 -1.79
CA GLY A 296 25.08 -16.65 -2.79
C GLY A 296 24.02 -17.26 -3.74
N ALA A 297 22.73 -17.00 -3.52
CA ALA A 297 21.67 -17.48 -4.43
C ALA A 297 21.41 -16.51 -5.59
N TRP A 298 21.70 -15.23 -5.40
CA TRP A 298 21.52 -14.22 -6.44
C TRP A 298 22.65 -14.28 -7.47
N LYS A 299 22.30 -14.29 -8.73
CA LYS A 299 23.29 -14.22 -9.81
C LYS A 299 24.01 -12.87 -9.79
N GLU A 300 25.28 -12.87 -10.17
CA GLU A 300 26.07 -11.65 -10.25
C GLU A 300 25.40 -10.58 -11.13
N GLY A 301 25.32 -9.33 -10.64
CA GLY A 301 24.74 -8.20 -11.37
C GLY A 301 23.21 -8.10 -11.27
N VAL A 302 22.54 -8.90 -10.42
CA VAL A 302 21.16 -8.65 -10.00
C VAL A 302 21.15 -7.47 -9.04
N GLU A 303 20.23 -6.51 -9.26
CA GLU A 303 20.05 -5.34 -8.41
C GLU A 303 18.89 -5.54 -7.45
N LEU A 304 19.16 -5.61 -6.15
CA LEU A 304 18.14 -5.74 -5.12
C LEU A 304 17.77 -4.37 -4.55
N LYS A 305 16.46 -4.09 -4.46
CA LYS A 305 15.88 -2.88 -3.85
C LYS A 305 14.87 -3.27 -2.78
N GLY A 306 15.06 -2.76 -1.57
CA GLY A 306 14.06 -2.91 -0.50
C GLY A 306 13.08 -1.75 -0.55
N THR A 307 11.85 -1.99 -0.95
CA THR A 307 10.82 -0.95 -1.12
C THR A 307 10.43 -0.32 0.21
N ARG A 308 10.57 1.00 0.29
CA ARG A 308 10.24 1.83 1.45
C ARG A 308 9.26 2.92 1.05
N THR A 309 7.98 2.61 1.04
CA THR A 309 6.90 3.48 0.56
C THR A 309 6.97 4.91 1.09
N HIS A 310 7.29 5.09 2.37
CA HIS A 310 7.36 6.42 3.00
C HIS A 310 8.40 7.35 2.36
N PHE A 311 9.36 6.84 1.58
CA PHE A 311 10.31 7.65 0.83
C PHE A 311 9.72 8.29 -0.44
N TYR A 312 8.45 8.01 -0.80
CA TYR A 312 7.81 8.69 -1.94
C TYR A 312 7.83 10.22 -1.80
N LEU A 313 7.81 10.74 -0.57
CA LEU A 313 7.93 12.17 -0.29
C LEU A 313 9.28 12.80 -0.71
N GLN A 314 10.30 11.98 -0.99
CA GLN A 314 11.58 12.45 -1.53
C GLN A 314 11.48 12.82 -3.03
N ASN A 315 10.46 12.35 -3.72
CA ASN A 315 10.11 12.82 -5.04
C ASN A 315 9.19 14.04 -4.88
N GLU A 316 9.72 15.25 -5.11
CA GLU A 316 9.00 16.51 -4.91
C GLU A 316 7.71 16.58 -5.72
N PHE A 317 7.71 16.08 -6.97
CA PHE A 317 6.50 16.02 -7.78
C PHE A 317 5.44 15.12 -7.16
N PHE A 318 5.79 13.91 -6.75
CA PHE A 318 4.82 13.00 -6.12
C PHE A 318 4.41 13.44 -4.73
N LYS A 319 5.29 14.11 -3.98
CA LYS A 319 4.91 14.72 -2.71
C LYS A 319 3.70 15.65 -2.89
N ASP A 320 3.78 16.55 -3.88
CA ASP A 320 2.77 17.59 -4.03
C ASP A 320 1.54 17.14 -4.84
N HIS A 321 1.70 16.14 -5.73
CA HIS A 321 0.65 15.77 -6.68
C HIS A 321 0.08 14.35 -6.47
N LEU A 322 0.80 13.40 -5.88
CA LEU A 322 0.36 12.01 -5.91
C LEU A 322 -0.96 11.79 -5.18
N GLN A 323 -1.03 12.18 -3.90
CA GLN A 323 -2.25 11.98 -3.12
C GLN A 323 -3.27 13.09 -3.35
N SER A 324 -2.84 14.33 -3.55
CA SER A 324 -3.73 15.48 -3.69
C SER A 324 -4.43 15.54 -5.06
N GLU A 325 -3.85 14.98 -6.11
CA GLU A 325 -4.31 15.14 -7.49
C GLU A 325 -4.40 13.81 -8.25
N ILE A 326 -3.30 13.03 -8.34
CA ILE A 326 -3.23 11.87 -9.22
C ILE A 326 -4.15 10.74 -8.72
N VAL A 327 -4.08 10.39 -7.46
CA VAL A 327 -4.89 9.29 -6.89
C VAL A 327 -6.39 9.56 -7.02
N PRO A 328 -6.94 10.71 -6.62
CA PRO A 328 -8.36 10.98 -6.82
C PRO A 328 -8.75 11.02 -8.30
N ALA A 329 -7.93 11.59 -9.19
CA ALA A 329 -8.22 11.62 -10.62
C ALA A 329 -8.27 10.21 -11.25
N LEU A 330 -7.36 9.32 -10.88
CA LEU A 330 -7.37 7.94 -11.37
C LEU A 330 -8.59 7.14 -10.88
N LEU A 331 -9.08 7.42 -9.67
CA LEU A 331 -10.32 6.83 -9.16
C LEU A 331 -11.54 7.40 -9.89
N GLU A 332 -11.63 8.72 -10.06
CA GLU A 332 -12.73 9.39 -10.76
C GLU A 332 -12.87 8.92 -12.20
N GLN A 333 -11.75 8.74 -12.88
CA GLN A 333 -11.71 8.23 -14.26
C GLN A 333 -11.95 6.71 -14.36
N GLY A 334 -12.08 6.01 -13.24
CA GLY A 334 -12.23 4.53 -13.21
C GLY A 334 -11.00 3.76 -13.70
N VAL A 335 -9.84 4.43 -13.78
CA VAL A 335 -8.56 3.81 -14.14
C VAL A 335 -8.12 2.84 -13.04
N ILE A 336 -8.21 3.28 -11.80
CA ILE A 336 -7.93 2.44 -10.64
C ILE A 336 -9.25 1.89 -10.07
N LYS A 337 -9.38 0.58 -10.12
CA LYS A 337 -10.45 -0.16 -9.43
C LYS A 337 -9.96 -0.50 -8.02
N PRO A 338 -10.70 -0.12 -6.97
CA PRO A 338 -10.35 -0.50 -5.60
C PRO A 338 -10.25 -2.02 -5.44
N ASN A 339 -9.42 -2.47 -4.49
CA ASN A 339 -9.37 -3.89 -4.14
C ASN A 339 -10.75 -4.40 -3.68
N LYS A 340 -10.99 -5.69 -3.84
CA LYS A 340 -12.12 -6.34 -3.17
C LYS A 340 -12.01 -6.11 -1.66
N LEU A 341 -13.10 -5.71 -1.03
CA LEU A 341 -13.13 -5.39 0.38
C LEU A 341 -13.54 -6.59 1.22
N LYS A 342 -12.90 -6.74 2.37
CA LYS A 342 -13.39 -7.51 3.49
C LYS A 342 -13.63 -6.54 4.64
N ILE A 343 -14.91 -6.22 4.89
CA ILE A 343 -15.29 -5.39 6.02
C ILE A 343 -15.08 -6.20 7.30
N VAL A 344 -14.32 -5.64 8.22
CA VAL A 344 -14.03 -6.26 9.52
C VAL A 344 -15.02 -5.73 10.54
N GLU A 345 -15.90 -6.60 11.01
CA GLU A 345 -16.93 -6.28 11.97
C GLU A 345 -16.42 -6.36 13.41
N GLY A 346 -17.11 -5.69 14.31
CA GLY A 346 -16.88 -5.65 15.76
C GLY A 346 -17.70 -4.55 16.42
N LYS A 347 -18.02 -4.68 17.70
CA LYS A 347 -18.86 -3.74 18.46
C LYS A 347 -18.15 -2.44 18.76
N THR A 348 -16.82 -2.46 18.84
CA THR A 348 -15.99 -1.31 19.17
C THR A 348 -14.83 -1.17 18.18
N MET A 349 -14.23 0.01 18.11
CA MET A 349 -13.02 0.27 17.33
C MET A 349 -11.92 -0.74 17.69
N LEU A 350 -11.70 -0.99 18.98
CA LEU A 350 -10.69 -1.95 19.47
C LEU A 350 -10.97 -3.38 18.99
N GLU A 351 -12.22 -3.83 19.07
CA GLU A 351 -12.60 -5.17 18.63
C GLU A 351 -12.37 -5.33 17.12
N ARG A 352 -12.73 -4.33 16.31
CA ARG A 352 -12.48 -4.34 14.86
C ARG A 352 -10.99 -4.39 14.54
N ALA A 353 -10.17 -3.60 15.22
CA ALA A 353 -8.72 -3.61 15.06
C ALA A 353 -8.09 -4.97 15.44
N GLU A 354 -8.55 -5.57 16.56
CA GLU A 354 -8.06 -6.88 17.00
C GLU A 354 -8.49 -7.99 16.02
N ASN A 355 -9.74 -7.97 15.54
CA ASN A 355 -10.22 -8.90 14.52
C ASN A 355 -9.44 -8.79 13.22
N ALA A 356 -9.10 -7.57 12.78
CA ALA A 356 -8.25 -7.34 11.61
C ALA A 356 -6.85 -7.94 11.81
N ARG A 357 -6.24 -7.72 12.99
CA ARG A 357 -4.93 -8.31 13.34
C ARG A 357 -4.96 -9.84 13.30
N GLN A 358 -6.02 -10.48 13.84
CA GLN A 358 -6.17 -11.93 13.81
C GLN A 358 -6.32 -12.48 12.40
N LEU A 359 -7.07 -11.80 11.52
CA LEU A 359 -7.19 -12.16 10.11
C LEU A 359 -5.85 -12.10 9.38
N LEU A 360 -5.01 -11.10 9.69
CA LEU A 360 -3.67 -10.98 9.13
C LEU A 360 -2.74 -12.10 9.66
N ARG A 361 -2.76 -12.37 10.97
CA ARG A 361 -1.94 -13.41 11.62
C ARG A 361 -2.26 -14.79 11.10
N SER A 362 -3.55 -15.11 10.91
CA SER A 362 -4.00 -16.40 10.36
C SER A 362 -3.80 -16.54 8.85
N GLN A 363 -3.31 -15.49 8.16
CA GLN A 363 -3.17 -15.45 6.70
C GLN A 363 -4.48 -15.80 5.95
N ALA A 364 -5.63 -15.53 6.56
CA ALA A 364 -6.94 -15.86 6.02
C ALA A 364 -7.36 -14.95 4.85
N VAL A 365 -6.62 -13.87 4.60
CA VAL A 365 -6.94 -12.86 3.58
C VAL A 365 -6.22 -13.18 2.28
N SER A 366 -6.95 -13.26 1.18
CA SER A 366 -6.38 -13.53 -0.14
C SER A 366 -7.12 -12.78 -1.24
N GLY A 367 -6.46 -11.77 -1.82
CA GLY A 367 -7.04 -10.94 -2.88
C GLY A 367 -8.10 -9.96 -2.39
N GLU A 368 -8.12 -9.67 -1.09
CA GLU A 368 -9.03 -8.74 -0.44
C GLU A 368 -8.25 -7.76 0.44
N LYS A 369 -8.84 -6.58 0.70
CA LYS A 369 -8.33 -5.57 1.63
C LYS A 369 -9.20 -5.51 2.87
N LEU A 370 -8.59 -5.59 4.05
CA LEU A 370 -9.30 -5.42 5.32
C LEU A 370 -9.60 -3.94 5.54
N VAL A 371 -10.87 -3.61 5.75
CA VAL A 371 -11.37 -2.25 5.99
C VAL A 371 -12.34 -2.28 7.15
N TRP A 372 -12.31 -1.28 8.02
CA TRP A 372 -13.19 -1.23 9.18
C TRP A 372 -13.48 0.20 9.64
N ARG A 373 -14.62 0.38 10.34
CA ARG A 373 -15.04 1.68 10.89
C ARG A 373 -14.22 2.04 12.12
N VAL A 374 -13.74 3.28 12.13
CA VAL A 374 -13.10 3.93 13.29
C VAL A 374 -14.16 4.62 14.13
N ALA A 375 -14.98 5.47 13.51
CA ALA A 375 -16.09 6.17 14.15
C ALA A 375 -17.36 6.08 13.29
N ASP A 376 -18.49 6.41 13.87
CA ASP A 376 -19.75 6.60 13.13
C ASP A 376 -19.84 8.04 12.58
N GLU A 377 -20.63 8.22 11.51
CA GLU A 377 -20.85 9.53 10.86
C GLU A 377 -21.57 10.51 11.80
#